data_d12b5f7a1e773d0220c94c2a91f04560
#
_entry.id   d12b5f7a1e773d0220c94c2a91f04560
#
_cell.length_a   1.000
_cell.length_b   1.000
_cell.length_c   1.000
_cell.angle_alpha   90.00
_cell.angle_beta   90.00
_cell.angle_gamma   90.00
#
_symmetry.space_group_name_H-M   'P 1'
#
loop_
_entity.id
_entity.type
_entity.pdbx_description
1 polymer ?
#
loop_
_entity_poly.entity_id
_entity_poly.type
_entity_poly.pdbx_seq_one_letter_code
_entity_poly.pdbx_strand_id
1 'polypeptide(L)'
;KNHRHISHLLGLYPGKAISSNTPELMKAAINTLNDRGDESTGWARAYKLNLWARVKDGNRAYSILQGLLRGCTFDNLFDFHPPFQLDGNFGGSAGIAEMLIQSHEGYIELLPASPDAWRNGSFKGLCARHGFIVDAKWENFKTTAVSITSKVGGVCSIKTDCAAVLCE
;
A
#
# COMPACT_ATOMS: atom_id res chain seq x y z
N LYS A 1 0.69 24.21 7.45
CA LYS A 1 1.07 22.89 7.94
C LYS A 1 -0.14 21.96 8.17
N ASN A 2 -1.30 22.46 8.59
CA ASN A 2 -2.44 21.62 9.04
C ASN A 2 -3.52 21.37 7.97
N HIS A 3 -3.24 21.57 6.70
CA HIS A 3 -4.24 21.32 5.66
C HIS A 3 -4.37 19.84 5.37
N ARG A 4 -5.62 19.32 5.30
CA ARG A 4 -5.89 17.90 5.06
C ARG A 4 -5.46 17.41 3.66
N HIS A 5 -5.41 18.32 2.69
CA HIS A 5 -4.98 17.98 1.34
C HIS A 5 -3.45 17.94 1.23
N ILE A 6 -2.93 16.86 0.66
CA ILE A 6 -1.52 16.62 0.37
C ILE A 6 -1.29 16.23 -1.09
N SER A 7 -2.08 16.82 -1.99
CA SER A 7 -2.09 16.53 -3.43
C SER A 7 -0.76 16.81 -4.14
N HIS A 8 0.15 17.59 -3.54
CA HIS A 8 1.51 17.76 -4.04
C HIS A 8 2.35 16.45 -3.97
N LEU A 9 1.88 15.43 -3.25
CA LEU A 9 2.47 14.08 -3.24
C LEU A 9 1.82 13.12 -4.26
N LEU A 10 1.04 13.64 -5.22
CA LEU A 10 0.44 12.85 -6.29
C LEU A 10 1.48 12.03 -7.07
N GLY A 11 2.70 12.56 -7.19
CA GLY A 11 3.81 11.86 -7.84
C GLY A 11 4.29 10.60 -7.09
N LEU A 12 4.02 10.49 -5.78
CA LEU A 12 4.30 9.30 -4.99
C LEU A 12 3.15 8.28 -5.11
N TYR A 13 1.91 8.73 -4.93
CA TYR A 13 0.71 7.91 -5.06
C TYR A 13 -0.48 8.78 -5.55
N PRO A 14 -1.26 8.30 -6.52
CA PRO A 14 -1.16 7.05 -7.29
C PRO A 14 -0.10 7.06 -8.39
N GLY A 15 0.61 8.17 -8.55
CA GLY A 15 1.72 8.30 -9.49
C GLY A 15 2.91 7.39 -9.16
N LYS A 16 3.95 7.54 -9.97
CA LYS A 16 5.22 6.80 -9.84
C LYS A 16 6.47 7.64 -10.09
N ALA A 17 6.30 8.95 -10.16
CA ALA A 17 7.43 9.87 -10.38
C ALA A 17 8.35 9.95 -9.15
N ILE A 18 7.79 9.71 -7.96
CA ILE A 18 8.54 9.54 -6.72
C ILE A 18 8.53 8.05 -6.38
N SER A 19 9.71 7.42 -6.38
CA SER A 19 9.86 5.97 -6.23
C SER A 19 11.22 5.64 -5.62
N SER A 20 11.54 4.35 -5.46
CA SER A 20 12.86 3.90 -5.01
C SER A 20 13.99 4.37 -5.93
N ASN A 21 13.68 4.67 -7.20
CA ASN A 21 14.64 5.18 -8.19
C ASN A 21 14.91 6.68 -8.07
N THR A 22 14.17 7.39 -7.21
CA THR A 22 14.33 8.84 -6.96
C THR A 22 14.50 9.13 -5.46
N PRO A 23 15.61 8.69 -4.84
CA PRO A 23 15.79 8.69 -3.38
C PRO A 23 15.72 10.08 -2.75
N GLU A 24 16.19 11.11 -3.42
CA GLU A 24 16.11 12.49 -2.91
C GLU A 24 14.65 13.00 -2.87
N LEU A 25 13.87 12.69 -3.91
CA LEU A 25 12.44 13.03 -3.92
C LEU A 25 11.66 12.19 -2.87
N MET A 26 12.03 10.93 -2.70
CA MET A 26 11.46 10.07 -1.66
C MET A 26 11.71 10.65 -0.27
N LYS A 27 12.94 11.08 0.03
CA LYS A 27 13.29 11.75 1.28
C LYS A 27 12.50 13.04 1.50
N ALA A 28 12.34 13.85 0.46
CA ALA A 28 11.54 15.07 0.53
C ALA A 28 10.05 14.76 0.79
N ALA A 29 9.52 13.70 0.18
CA ALA A 29 8.15 13.22 0.42
C ALA A 29 7.95 12.77 1.87
N ILE A 30 8.90 12.01 2.43
CA ILE A 30 8.87 11.56 3.83
C ILE A 30 8.91 12.77 4.78
N ASN A 31 9.77 13.75 4.54
CA ASN A 31 9.82 14.98 5.34
C ASN A 31 8.48 15.73 5.29
N THR A 32 7.88 15.82 4.10
CA THR A 32 6.56 16.43 3.92
C THR A 32 5.47 15.68 4.69
N LEU A 33 5.47 14.35 4.64
CA LEU A 33 4.52 13.52 5.40
C LEU A 33 4.68 13.71 6.91
N ASN A 34 5.93 13.76 7.40
CA ASN A 34 6.22 14.04 8.80
C ASN A 34 5.71 15.43 9.23
N ASP A 35 5.92 16.45 8.42
CA ASP A 35 5.45 17.82 8.67
C ASP A 35 3.91 17.92 8.68
N ARG A 36 3.23 17.09 7.90
CA ARG A 36 1.76 17.05 7.81
C ARG A 36 1.12 16.22 8.93
N GLY A 37 1.88 15.33 9.56
CA GLY A 37 1.40 14.43 10.60
C GLY A 37 0.40 13.39 10.09
N ASP A 38 -0.06 12.51 10.96
CA ASP A 38 -0.88 11.36 10.60
C ASP A 38 -2.39 11.61 10.73
N GLU A 39 -2.77 12.50 11.67
CA GLU A 39 -4.17 12.84 11.91
C GLU A 39 -4.80 13.55 10.71
N SER A 40 -6.02 13.13 10.36
CA SER A 40 -6.82 13.74 9.29
C SER A 40 -8.26 13.21 9.29
N THR A 41 -9.06 13.68 8.34
CA THR A 41 -10.38 13.17 8.04
C THR A 41 -10.30 11.84 7.28
N GLY A 42 -11.41 11.11 7.14
CA GLY A 42 -11.47 9.76 6.60
C GLY A 42 -10.68 9.56 5.31
N TRP A 43 -11.11 10.15 4.20
CA TRP A 43 -10.42 9.99 2.91
C TRP A 43 -8.97 10.52 2.92
N ALA A 44 -8.70 11.61 3.66
CA ALA A 44 -7.36 12.16 3.73
C ALA A 44 -6.42 11.27 4.56
N ARG A 45 -6.95 10.60 5.60
CA ARG A 45 -6.22 9.59 6.37
C ARG A 45 -5.96 8.35 5.52
N ALA A 46 -6.96 7.88 4.76
CA ALA A 46 -6.79 6.79 3.81
C ALA A 46 -5.74 7.11 2.71
N TYR A 47 -5.68 8.37 2.26
CA TYR A 47 -4.64 8.80 1.33
C TYR A 47 -3.24 8.75 1.96
N LYS A 48 -3.10 9.19 3.22
CA LYS A 48 -1.83 9.09 3.97
C LYS A 48 -1.39 7.62 4.16
N LEU A 49 -2.34 6.71 4.40
CA LEU A 49 -2.07 5.28 4.46
C LEU A 49 -1.37 4.79 3.19
N ASN A 50 -1.92 5.14 2.01
CA ASN A 50 -1.31 4.79 0.72
C ASN A 50 0.08 5.40 0.52
N LEU A 51 0.26 6.64 0.92
CA LEU A 51 1.56 7.33 0.82
C LEU A 51 2.62 6.67 1.71
N TRP A 52 2.28 6.32 2.96
CA TRP A 52 3.20 5.61 3.86
C TRP A 52 3.48 4.18 3.40
N ALA A 53 2.50 3.49 2.80
CA ALA A 53 2.75 2.20 2.15
C ALA A 53 3.76 2.33 0.99
N ARG A 54 3.67 3.42 0.20
CA ARG A 54 4.61 3.68 -0.91
C ARG A 54 6.03 4.02 -0.46
N VAL A 55 6.21 4.65 0.70
CA VAL A 55 7.55 4.84 1.30
C VAL A 55 8.03 3.62 2.08
N LYS A 56 7.22 2.56 2.13
CA LYS A 56 7.53 1.26 2.76
C LYS A 56 7.69 1.32 4.29
N ASP A 57 7.08 2.30 4.94
CA ASP A 57 6.95 2.34 6.39
C ASP A 57 5.67 1.60 6.82
N GLY A 58 5.77 0.27 6.93
CA GLY A 58 4.63 -0.59 7.23
C GLY A 58 4.04 -0.33 8.62
N ASN A 59 4.84 -0.07 9.62
CA ASN A 59 4.35 0.19 10.98
C ASN A 59 3.57 1.50 11.05
N ARG A 60 4.04 2.54 10.37
CA ARG A 60 3.33 3.81 10.32
C ARG A 60 2.06 3.73 9.48
N ALA A 61 2.11 3.06 8.33
CA ALA A 61 0.93 2.77 7.52
C ALA A 61 -0.13 2.03 8.34
N TYR A 62 0.27 1.02 9.12
CA TYR A 62 -0.62 0.27 9.99
C TYR A 62 -1.23 1.11 11.12
N SER A 63 -0.46 1.99 11.74
CA SER A 63 -0.97 2.93 12.74
C SER A 63 -2.05 3.85 12.15
N ILE A 64 -1.84 4.33 10.94
CA ILE A 64 -2.83 5.16 10.21
C ILE A 64 -4.08 4.34 9.86
N LEU A 65 -3.92 3.09 9.42
CA LEU A 65 -5.05 2.17 9.17
C LEU A 65 -5.88 1.96 10.46
N GLN A 66 -5.22 1.70 11.58
CA GLN A 66 -5.92 1.58 12.86
C GLN A 66 -6.66 2.86 13.24
N GLY A 67 -6.05 4.03 13.01
CA GLY A 67 -6.69 5.32 13.23
C GLY A 67 -7.89 5.57 12.30
N LEU A 68 -7.82 5.13 11.05
CA LEU A 68 -8.92 5.16 10.09
C LEU A 68 -10.10 4.33 10.60
N LEU A 69 -9.84 3.08 11.00
CA LEU A 69 -10.88 2.17 11.47
C LEU A 69 -11.52 2.62 12.78
N ARG A 70 -10.75 3.18 13.72
CA ARG A 70 -11.25 3.60 15.03
C ARG A 70 -11.97 4.94 15.02
N GLY A 71 -11.52 5.88 14.21
CA GLY A 71 -11.97 7.28 14.30
C GLY A 71 -12.66 7.83 13.05
N CYS A 72 -12.61 7.09 11.94
CA CYS A 72 -13.17 7.53 10.67
C CYS A 72 -13.99 6.45 9.97
N THR A 73 -14.49 5.47 10.70
CA THR A 73 -15.28 4.36 10.15
C THR A 73 -16.43 4.03 11.09
N PHE A 74 -17.64 3.89 10.55
CA PHE A 74 -18.81 3.41 11.29
C PHE A 74 -18.76 1.89 11.47
N ASP A 75 -19.60 1.35 12.35
CA ASP A 75 -19.72 -0.10 12.62
C ASP A 75 -20.09 -0.91 11.37
N ASN A 76 -20.78 -0.29 10.40
CA ASN A 76 -21.09 -0.89 9.10
C ASN A 76 -19.95 -0.77 8.09
N LEU A 77 -18.78 -0.35 8.52
CA LEU A 77 -17.54 -0.14 7.74
C LEU A 77 -17.58 1.04 6.76
N PHE A 78 -18.62 1.86 6.74
CA PHE A 78 -18.63 3.06 5.94
C PHE A 78 -17.69 4.12 6.52
N ASP A 79 -16.96 4.78 5.63
CA ASP A 79 -16.09 5.90 6.02
C ASP A 79 -16.89 7.05 6.61
N PHE A 80 -16.33 7.68 7.62
CA PHE A 80 -16.90 8.82 8.32
C PHE A 80 -16.00 10.04 8.19
N HIS A 81 -16.49 10.99 7.41
CA HIS A 81 -15.76 12.25 7.22
C HIS A 81 -16.21 13.41 8.12
N PRO A 82 -17.37 13.70 8.54
CA PRO A 82 -18.79 13.75 8.20
C PRO A 82 -19.08 14.68 7.00
N PRO A 83 -20.11 14.41 6.14
CA PRO A 83 -20.87 13.17 6.12
C PRO A 83 -20.07 11.99 5.55
N PHE A 84 -20.70 10.84 5.33
CA PHE A 84 -20.13 9.67 4.65
C PHE A 84 -19.51 10.07 3.29
N GLN A 85 -18.31 9.56 3.04
CA GLN A 85 -17.61 9.69 1.77
C GLN A 85 -16.96 8.36 1.39
N LEU A 86 -17.35 7.79 0.26
CA LEU A 86 -16.86 6.49 -0.21
C LEU A 86 -15.34 6.46 -0.47
N ASP A 87 -14.75 7.64 -0.67
CA ASP A 87 -13.31 7.82 -0.89
C ASP A 87 -12.44 7.16 0.19
N GLY A 88 -12.84 7.27 1.47
CA GLY A 88 -12.12 6.66 2.58
C GLY A 88 -12.18 5.13 2.53
N ASN A 89 -13.30 4.56 2.10
CA ASN A 89 -13.44 3.12 1.90
C ASN A 89 -12.52 2.61 0.80
N PHE A 90 -12.54 3.25 -0.37
CA PHE A 90 -11.66 2.89 -1.48
C PHE A 90 -10.19 3.10 -1.14
N GLY A 91 -9.86 4.24 -0.54
CA GLY A 91 -8.50 4.56 -0.14
C GLY A 91 -7.98 3.62 0.96
N GLY A 92 -8.82 3.22 1.91
CA GLY A 92 -8.47 2.24 2.95
C GLY A 92 -8.17 0.87 2.36
N SER A 93 -9.04 0.37 1.49
CA SER A 93 -8.86 -0.91 0.80
C SER A 93 -7.60 -0.91 -0.09
N ALA A 94 -7.40 0.17 -0.86
CA ALA A 94 -6.22 0.35 -1.70
C ALA A 94 -4.94 0.40 -0.85
N GLY A 95 -4.97 1.08 0.31
CA GLY A 95 -3.85 1.17 1.22
C GLY A 95 -3.43 -0.18 1.78
N ILE A 96 -4.38 -1.03 2.18
CA ILE A 96 -4.10 -2.40 2.61
C ILE A 96 -3.44 -3.19 1.46
N ALA A 97 -3.96 -3.07 0.23
CA ALA A 97 -3.36 -3.72 -0.93
C ALA A 97 -1.92 -3.21 -1.19
N GLU A 98 -1.68 -1.89 -1.13
CA GLU A 98 -0.33 -1.29 -1.30
C GLU A 98 0.65 -1.73 -0.19
N MET A 99 0.17 -2.05 1.01
CA MET A 99 1.03 -2.63 2.05
C MET A 99 1.46 -4.06 1.73
N LEU A 100 0.63 -4.83 1.03
CA LEU A 100 0.83 -6.24 0.74
C LEU A 100 1.49 -6.51 -0.61
N ILE A 101 1.21 -5.68 -1.63
CA ILE A 101 1.72 -5.85 -2.98
C ILE A 101 1.88 -4.50 -3.69
N GLN A 102 3.00 -4.30 -4.34
CA GLN A 102 3.23 -3.15 -5.21
C GLN A 102 3.74 -3.62 -6.57
N SER A 103 3.35 -2.91 -7.64
CA SER A 103 3.79 -3.23 -9.01
C SER A 103 4.00 -1.98 -9.88
N HIS A 104 4.22 -0.81 -9.25
CA HIS A 104 4.35 0.46 -9.94
C HIS A 104 5.76 0.74 -10.50
N GLU A 105 6.78 0.01 -10.03
CA GLU A 105 8.18 0.17 -10.44
C GLU A 105 8.62 -0.81 -11.55
N GLY A 106 7.67 -1.49 -12.21
CA GLY A 106 7.96 -2.40 -13.31
C GLY A 106 8.21 -3.85 -12.88
N TYR A 107 8.10 -4.14 -11.61
CA TYR A 107 8.14 -5.48 -11.02
C TYR A 107 7.08 -5.61 -9.93
N ILE A 108 6.72 -6.85 -9.61
CA ILE A 108 5.85 -7.17 -8.48
C ILE A 108 6.73 -7.29 -7.23
N GLU A 109 6.45 -6.49 -6.21
CA GLU A 109 7.08 -6.56 -4.90
C GLU A 109 6.05 -7.03 -3.88
N LEU A 110 6.38 -8.09 -3.15
CA LEU A 110 5.52 -8.68 -2.12
C LEU A 110 5.90 -8.12 -0.76
N LEU A 111 4.89 -7.85 0.06
CA LEU A 111 5.02 -7.36 1.43
C LEU A 111 5.88 -6.08 1.58
N PRO A 112 5.82 -5.11 0.63
CA PRO A 112 6.72 -3.94 0.64
C PRO A 112 6.59 -3.08 1.90
N ALA A 113 5.40 -3.08 2.53
CA ALA A 113 5.10 -2.30 3.73
C ALA A 113 4.35 -3.14 4.78
N SER A 114 4.80 -4.38 4.99
CA SER A 114 4.23 -5.25 6.03
C SER A 114 4.61 -4.72 7.42
N PRO A 115 3.63 -4.48 8.32
CA PRO A 115 3.91 -4.07 9.69
C PRO A 115 4.34 -5.26 10.54
N ASP A 116 4.97 -5.00 11.68
CA ASP A 116 5.35 -6.03 12.66
C ASP A 116 4.16 -6.88 13.14
N ALA A 117 2.96 -6.29 13.14
CA ALA A 117 1.72 -6.98 13.50
C ALA A 117 1.32 -8.07 12.50
N TRP A 118 1.79 -8.03 11.25
CA TRP A 118 1.44 -8.99 10.20
C TRP A 118 2.58 -9.98 9.96
N ARG A 119 3.10 -10.54 11.02
CA ARG A 119 4.22 -11.48 11.00
C ARG A 119 3.94 -12.72 10.11
N ASN A 120 2.71 -13.21 10.14
CA ASN A 120 2.24 -14.34 9.34
C ASN A 120 0.94 -13.94 8.67
N GLY A 121 0.69 -14.48 7.47
CA GLY A 121 -0.55 -14.23 6.77
C GLY A 121 -0.59 -14.79 5.37
N SER A 122 -1.66 -14.45 4.68
CA SER A 122 -1.85 -14.77 3.28
C SER A 122 -2.83 -13.79 2.64
N PHE A 123 -2.72 -13.61 1.35
CA PHE A 123 -3.75 -12.98 0.54
C PHE A 123 -3.98 -13.79 -0.74
N LYS A 124 -5.15 -13.61 -1.36
CA LYS A 124 -5.52 -14.23 -2.63
C LYS A 124 -6.18 -13.21 -3.54
N GLY A 125 -5.89 -13.33 -4.84
CA GLY A 125 -6.57 -12.60 -5.89
C GLY A 125 -6.19 -11.12 -5.98
N LEU A 126 -5.10 -10.64 -5.39
CA LEU A 126 -4.67 -9.26 -5.56
C LEU A 126 -4.14 -9.04 -6.98
N CYS A 127 -4.59 -7.94 -7.60
CA CYS A 127 -4.23 -7.62 -8.97
C CYS A 127 -2.95 -6.77 -9.00
N ALA A 128 -1.99 -7.20 -9.80
CA ALA A 128 -0.83 -6.42 -10.16
C ALA A 128 -0.96 -5.88 -11.59
N ARG A 129 -0.16 -4.86 -11.94
CA ARG A 129 -0.16 -4.27 -13.29
C ARG A 129 0.16 -5.32 -14.34
N HIS A 130 -0.26 -5.05 -15.57
CA HIS A 130 -0.10 -5.93 -16.75
C HIS A 130 -0.90 -7.25 -16.68
N GLY A 131 -2.01 -7.26 -15.91
CA GLY A 131 -2.97 -8.36 -15.93
C GLY A 131 -2.55 -9.58 -15.09
N PHE A 132 -1.68 -9.40 -14.12
CA PHE A 132 -1.30 -10.45 -13.19
C PHE A 132 -2.25 -10.49 -11.98
N ILE A 133 -2.61 -11.70 -11.56
CA ILE A 133 -3.33 -11.99 -10.32
C ILE A 133 -2.37 -12.76 -9.42
N VAL A 134 -2.26 -12.33 -8.16
CA VAL A 134 -1.25 -12.83 -7.23
C VAL A 134 -1.92 -13.34 -5.97
N ASP A 135 -1.53 -14.56 -5.57
CA ASP A 135 -1.76 -15.12 -4.25
C ASP A 135 -0.40 -15.23 -3.54
N ALA A 136 -0.36 -14.96 -2.26
CA ALA A 136 0.85 -15.15 -1.47
C ALA A 136 0.54 -15.62 -0.06
N LYS A 137 1.48 -16.40 0.51
CA LYS A 137 1.51 -16.78 1.92
C LYS A 137 2.88 -16.44 2.49
N TRP A 138 2.91 -15.96 3.73
CA TRP A 138 4.17 -15.67 4.42
C TRP A 138 4.13 -16.12 5.87
N GLU A 139 5.29 -16.45 6.39
CA GLU A 139 5.53 -16.83 7.79
C GLU A 139 6.82 -16.13 8.28
N ASN A 140 6.79 -15.55 9.46
CA ASN A 140 7.91 -14.79 10.01
C ASN A 140 8.46 -13.72 9.04
N PHE A 141 7.57 -12.97 8.38
CA PHE A 141 7.87 -11.93 7.38
C PHE A 141 8.50 -12.45 6.09
N LYS A 142 8.65 -13.76 5.91
CA LYS A 142 9.21 -14.36 4.70
C LYS A 142 8.11 -15.00 3.87
N THR A 143 8.09 -14.67 2.59
CA THR A 143 7.18 -15.32 1.65
C THR A 143 7.51 -16.81 1.54
N THR A 144 6.52 -17.68 1.82
CA THR A 144 6.65 -19.13 1.79
C THR A 144 5.98 -19.76 0.59
N ALA A 145 5.01 -19.10 -0.01
CA ALA A 145 4.35 -19.53 -1.24
C ALA A 145 3.83 -18.33 -2.03
N VAL A 146 3.96 -18.41 -3.34
CA VAL A 146 3.42 -17.41 -4.29
C VAL A 146 2.81 -18.16 -5.47
N SER A 147 1.64 -17.70 -5.91
CA SER A 147 1.06 -18.11 -7.18
C SER A 147 0.76 -16.85 -7.98
N ILE A 148 1.20 -16.81 -9.23
CA ILE A 148 0.95 -15.68 -10.14
C ILE A 148 0.31 -16.22 -11.41
N THR A 149 -0.90 -15.74 -11.67
CA THR A 149 -1.64 -16.05 -12.89
C THR A 149 -1.64 -14.86 -13.82
N SER A 150 -1.22 -15.04 -15.06
CA SER A 150 -1.36 -14.03 -16.09
C SER A 150 -2.68 -14.21 -16.85
N LYS A 151 -3.45 -13.14 -17.00
CA LYS A 151 -4.67 -13.14 -17.82
C LYS A 151 -4.40 -12.87 -19.31
N VAL A 152 -3.26 -12.26 -19.61
CA VAL A 152 -2.96 -11.74 -20.97
C VAL A 152 -1.61 -12.22 -21.48
N GLY A 153 -0.92 -13.10 -20.77
CA GLY A 153 0.46 -13.50 -21.08
C GLY A 153 1.48 -12.42 -20.74
N GLY A 154 2.71 -12.59 -21.21
CA GLY A 154 3.78 -11.61 -21.06
C GLY A 154 4.79 -11.97 -19.96
N VAL A 155 5.84 -11.14 -19.86
CA VAL A 155 6.92 -11.33 -18.87
C VAL A 155 6.49 -10.80 -17.51
N CYS A 156 6.63 -11.63 -16.48
CA CYS A 156 6.42 -11.25 -15.09
C CYS A 156 7.76 -11.03 -14.39
N SER A 157 8.01 -9.80 -13.94
CA SER A 157 9.17 -9.47 -13.11
C SER A 157 8.76 -9.43 -11.66
N ILE A 158 9.48 -10.16 -10.78
CA ILE A 158 9.23 -10.22 -9.35
C ILE A 158 10.49 -9.80 -8.62
N LYS A 159 10.32 -8.96 -7.60
CA LYS A 159 11.37 -8.70 -6.61
C LYS A 159 11.16 -9.64 -5.43
N THR A 160 12.10 -10.53 -5.20
CA THR A 160 12.05 -11.53 -4.12
C THR A 160 13.43 -11.76 -3.54
N ASP A 161 13.47 -12.11 -2.25
CA ASP A 161 14.69 -12.50 -1.54
C ASP A 161 14.97 -14.03 -1.65
N CYS A 162 14.09 -14.76 -2.33
CA CYS A 162 14.20 -16.21 -2.51
C CYS A 162 14.36 -16.57 -4.00
N ALA A 163 14.98 -17.73 -4.27
CA ALA A 163 14.96 -18.32 -5.61
C ALA A 163 13.50 -18.65 -6.00
N ALA A 164 13.06 -18.14 -7.15
CA ALA A 164 11.75 -18.46 -7.70
C ALA A 164 11.86 -19.70 -8.58
N VAL A 165 10.98 -20.68 -8.36
CA VAL A 165 10.79 -21.82 -9.27
C VAL A 165 9.59 -21.50 -10.13
N LEU A 166 9.79 -21.40 -11.45
CA LEU A 166 8.69 -21.27 -12.40
C LEU A 166 8.05 -22.67 -12.59
N CYS A 167 6.76 -22.76 -12.29
CA CYS A 167 5.91 -23.88 -12.71
C CYS A 167 5.04 -23.38 -13.88
N GLU A 168 5.13 -24.05 -15.03
CA GLU A 168 4.26 -23.81 -16.20
C GLU A 168 2.87 -24.40 -15.97
#